data_766640facd4fe54806a3c3c50e227f7b
#
_entry.id   766640facd4fe54806a3c3c50e227f7b
#
_cell.length_a   1.000
_cell.length_b   1.000
_cell.length_c   1.000
_cell.angle_alpha   90.00
_cell.angle_beta   90.00
_cell.angle_gamma   90.00
#
_symmetry.space_group_name_H-M   'P 1'
#
loop_
_entity.id
_entity.type
_entity.pdbx_description
1 polymer ?
#
loop_
_entity_poly.entity_id
_entity_poly.type
_entity_poly.pdbx_seq_one_letter_code
_entity_poly.pdbx_strand_id
1 'polypeptide(L)'
;MTPLMHERVRNMFGDAGQTTGFAVQQLMYDDPGDLSKAVMVFRPSGGTAIRTDLGSEYYVLVDVVGAKDKRKDALSAVQRIVDYVQANPMADECVGYIQNMGAIPAPVLTEEGRIVFRLQFACTYGE
;
A
#
# COMPACT_ATOMS: atom_id res chain seq x y z
N MET A 1 2.42 21.50 -7.94
CA MET A 1 2.95 20.83 -6.73
C MET A 1 2.95 19.33 -6.93
N THR A 2 4.03 18.66 -6.53
CA THR A 2 4.11 17.21 -6.62
C THR A 2 3.22 16.57 -5.56
N PRO A 3 2.30 15.69 -5.93
CA PRO A 3 1.44 15.05 -4.94
C PRO A 3 2.21 14.06 -4.07
N LEU A 4 1.86 14.01 -2.80
CA LEU A 4 2.33 12.96 -1.89
C LEU A 4 1.43 11.75 -2.09
N MET A 5 1.70 10.98 -3.14
CA MET A 5 0.80 9.93 -3.60
C MET A 5 0.60 8.82 -2.56
N HIS A 6 1.63 8.51 -1.77
CA HIS A 6 1.50 7.51 -0.71
C HIS A 6 0.46 7.92 0.34
N GLU A 7 0.34 9.21 0.65
CA GLU A 7 -0.71 9.70 1.56
C GLU A 7 -2.09 9.59 0.93
N ARG A 8 -2.19 9.90 -0.37
CA ARG A 8 -3.45 9.79 -1.10
C ARG A 8 -3.94 8.35 -1.18
N VAL A 9 -3.02 7.42 -1.46
CA VAL A 9 -3.35 5.99 -1.47
C VAL A 9 -3.76 5.51 -0.07
N ARG A 10 -3.07 5.96 0.97
CA ARG A 10 -3.46 5.66 2.34
C ARG A 10 -4.89 6.10 2.63
N ASN A 11 -5.23 7.32 2.24
CA ASN A 11 -6.58 7.86 2.46
C ASN A 11 -7.62 7.06 1.67
N MET A 12 -7.33 6.74 0.41
CA MET A 12 -8.21 5.92 -0.43
C MET A 12 -8.47 4.54 0.20
N PHE A 13 -7.42 3.87 0.64
CA PHE A 13 -7.55 2.54 1.25
C PHE A 13 -8.27 2.62 2.60
N GLY A 14 -7.98 3.66 3.39
CA GLY A 14 -8.66 3.88 4.67
C GLY A 14 -10.17 4.11 4.50
N ASP A 15 -10.54 4.95 3.55
CA ASP A 15 -11.95 5.24 3.26
C ASP A 15 -12.69 3.99 2.77
N ALA A 16 -12.00 3.10 2.07
CA ALA A 16 -12.57 1.84 1.58
C ALA A 16 -12.54 0.72 2.61
N GLY A 17 -12.04 0.96 3.83
CA GLY A 17 -11.95 -0.05 4.88
C GLY A 17 -10.84 -1.06 4.70
N GLN A 18 -9.89 -0.82 3.79
CA GLN A 18 -8.82 -1.78 3.51
C GLN A 18 -7.72 -1.80 4.57
N THR A 19 -7.66 -0.79 5.43
CA THR A 19 -6.68 -0.72 6.52
C THR A 19 -7.24 -1.22 7.86
N THR A 20 -8.46 -1.74 7.87
CA THR A 20 -9.12 -2.23 9.08
C THR A 20 -8.31 -3.35 9.75
N GLY A 21 -8.04 -3.19 11.04
CA GLY A 21 -7.26 -4.17 11.80
C GLY A 21 -5.75 -3.93 11.76
N PHE A 22 -5.30 -2.88 11.07
CA PHE A 22 -3.88 -2.54 10.94
C PHE A 22 -3.61 -1.15 11.50
N ALA A 23 -2.49 -1.01 12.21
CA ALA A 23 -1.95 0.31 12.50
C ALA A 23 -1.33 0.86 11.21
N VAL A 24 -1.61 2.12 10.89
CA VAL A 24 -1.14 2.74 9.65
C VAL A 24 0.08 3.59 9.93
N GLN A 25 1.15 3.36 9.18
CA GLN A 25 2.39 4.12 9.27
C GLN A 25 2.75 4.66 7.89
N GLN A 26 3.63 5.66 7.87
CA GLN A 26 4.09 6.27 6.64
C GLN A 26 5.61 6.31 6.59
N LEU A 27 6.15 6.20 5.38
CA LEU A 27 7.56 6.30 5.00
C LEU A 27 8.40 5.13 5.46
N MET A 28 8.41 4.80 6.73
CA MET A 28 9.25 3.74 7.27
C MET A 28 8.49 2.94 8.31
N TYR A 29 8.80 1.66 8.38
CA TYR A 29 8.27 0.80 9.42
C TYR A 29 8.90 1.17 10.76
N ASP A 30 8.05 1.41 11.74
CA ASP A 30 8.45 1.65 13.13
C ASP A 30 7.81 0.55 13.98
N ASP A 31 8.64 -0.28 14.60
CA ASP A 31 8.16 -1.43 15.38
C ASP A 31 7.34 -0.92 16.57
N PRO A 32 6.05 -1.27 16.68
CA PRO A 32 5.22 -0.83 17.80
C PRO A 32 5.59 -1.47 19.14
N GLY A 33 6.54 -2.41 19.17
CA GLY A 33 6.92 -3.10 20.39
C GLY A 33 5.93 -4.17 20.85
N ASP A 34 4.88 -4.41 20.08
CA ASP A 34 3.84 -5.38 20.37
C ASP A 34 3.65 -6.29 19.16
N LEU A 35 4.07 -7.56 19.31
CA LEU A 35 4.02 -8.53 18.21
C LEU A 35 2.60 -8.93 17.83
N SER A 36 1.61 -8.59 18.64
CA SER A 36 0.20 -8.87 18.33
C SER A 36 -0.42 -7.81 17.40
N LYS A 37 0.27 -6.69 17.16
CA LYS A 37 -0.22 -5.62 16.30
C LYS A 37 0.27 -5.79 14.88
N ALA A 38 -0.66 -5.81 13.92
CA ALA A 38 -0.35 -5.75 12.50
C ALA A 38 -0.20 -4.29 12.06
N VAL A 39 0.68 -4.05 11.10
CA VAL A 39 1.01 -2.70 10.63
C VAL A 39 0.95 -2.65 9.11
N MET A 40 0.51 -1.53 8.58
CA MET A 40 0.51 -1.26 7.14
C MET A 40 1.27 0.04 6.91
N VAL A 41 2.35 -0.02 6.13
CA VAL A 41 3.24 1.12 5.91
C VAL A 41 3.09 1.61 4.46
N PHE A 42 2.74 2.87 4.29
CA PHE A 42 2.60 3.51 2.98
C PHE A 42 3.80 4.40 2.73
N ARG A 43 4.48 4.20 1.59
CA ARG A 43 5.65 5.01 1.26
C ARG A 43 5.83 5.19 -0.25
N PRO A 44 6.47 6.31 -0.65
CA PRO A 44 6.76 6.54 -2.06
C PRO A 44 7.84 5.58 -2.56
N SER A 45 7.80 5.27 -3.86
CA SER A 45 8.76 4.38 -4.49
C SER A 45 9.20 4.89 -5.87
N GLY A 46 9.31 6.21 -6.03
CA GLY A 46 9.71 6.81 -7.31
C GLY A 46 8.57 6.85 -8.31
N GLY A 47 8.89 6.73 -9.57
CA GLY A 47 7.92 6.82 -10.67
C GLY A 47 8.60 7.23 -11.97
N THR A 48 7.79 7.73 -12.90
CA THR A 48 8.28 8.29 -14.16
C THR A 48 8.64 9.76 -13.98
N ALA A 49 9.12 10.40 -15.06
CA ALA A 49 9.38 11.83 -15.05
C ALA A 49 8.09 12.59 -14.74
N ILE A 50 8.18 13.59 -13.87
CA ILE A 50 7.04 14.42 -13.51
C ILE A 50 6.76 15.40 -14.62
N ARG A 51 5.51 15.39 -15.13
CA ARG A 51 5.06 16.26 -16.21
C ARG A 51 3.79 16.98 -15.81
N THR A 52 3.66 18.22 -16.24
CA THR A 52 2.47 19.02 -15.97
C THR A 52 1.39 18.88 -17.04
N ASP A 53 1.75 18.44 -18.23
CA ASP A 53 0.86 18.40 -19.42
C ASP A 53 0.39 16.99 -19.78
N LEU A 54 1.05 15.92 -19.33
CA LEU A 54 0.78 14.55 -19.76
C LEU A 54 0.64 13.65 -18.54
N GLY A 55 0.19 13.69 -17.56
CA GLY A 55 0.14 12.74 -16.46
C GLY A 55 1.49 12.06 -16.18
N SER A 56 1.75 11.79 -14.94
CA SER A 56 2.96 11.11 -14.49
C SER A 56 2.57 9.87 -13.69
N GLU A 57 3.45 8.87 -13.70
CA GLU A 57 3.26 7.72 -12.82
C GLU A 57 4.01 7.93 -11.53
N TYR A 58 3.35 7.64 -10.43
CA TYR A 58 3.92 7.65 -9.09
C TYR A 58 3.80 6.24 -8.53
N TYR A 59 4.92 5.67 -8.11
CA TYR A 59 4.92 4.34 -7.53
C TYR A 59 4.79 4.43 -6.02
N VAL A 60 3.93 3.59 -5.47
CA VAL A 60 3.66 3.55 -4.04
C VAL A 60 3.88 2.12 -3.54
N LEU A 61 4.67 1.99 -2.49
CA LEU A 61 4.84 0.71 -1.79
C LEU A 61 3.92 0.67 -0.57
N VAL A 62 3.28 -0.45 -0.41
CA VAL A 62 2.50 -0.74 0.79
C VAL A 62 3.03 -2.02 1.40
N ASP A 63 3.72 -1.90 2.53
CA ASP A 63 4.19 -3.05 3.26
C ASP A 63 3.11 -3.50 4.25
N VAL A 64 2.60 -4.68 4.05
CA VAL A 64 1.63 -5.29 4.97
C VAL A 64 2.41 -6.19 5.92
N VAL A 65 2.56 -5.72 7.15
CA VAL A 65 3.32 -6.40 8.19
C VAL A 65 2.34 -7.10 9.13
N GLY A 66 2.30 -8.41 9.07
CA GLY A 66 1.37 -9.20 9.87
C GLY A 66 1.78 -9.27 11.34
N ALA A 67 0.81 -9.51 12.21
CA ALA A 67 1.09 -9.86 13.58
C ALA A 67 1.77 -11.21 13.64
N LYS A 68 2.51 -11.47 14.74
CA LYS A 68 3.19 -12.74 14.93
C LYS A 68 2.18 -13.90 14.88
N ASP A 69 2.51 -14.92 14.10
CA ASP A 69 1.69 -16.14 13.91
C ASP A 69 0.30 -15.91 13.30
N LYS A 70 0.07 -14.72 12.71
CA LYS A 70 -1.20 -14.37 12.03
C LYS A 70 -1.00 -14.26 10.52
N ARG A 71 -0.40 -15.28 9.92
CA ARG A 71 -0.06 -15.28 8.49
C ARG A 71 -1.29 -15.22 7.60
N LYS A 72 -2.36 -15.93 7.96
CA LYS A 72 -3.60 -15.94 7.17
C LYS A 72 -4.28 -14.57 7.16
N ASP A 73 -4.25 -13.86 8.28
CA ASP A 73 -4.85 -12.53 8.37
C ASP A 73 -4.12 -11.55 7.47
N ALA A 74 -2.79 -11.61 7.44
CA ALA A 74 -1.97 -10.78 6.56
C ALA A 74 -2.25 -11.12 5.09
N LEU A 75 -2.28 -12.39 4.73
CA LEU A 75 -2.58 -12.81 3.36
C LEU A 75 -3.99 -12.39 2.93
N SER A 76 -4.97 -12.51 3.81
CA SER A 76 -6.35 -12.09 3.52
C SER A 76 -6.42 -10.58 3.27
N ALA A 77 -5.69 -9.78 4.05
CA ALA A 77 -5.63 -8.34 3.85
C ALA A 77 -4.99 -7.99 2.50
N VAL A 78 -3.89 -8.66 2.15
CA VAL A 78 -3.20 -8.47 0.86
C VAL A 78 -4.14 -8.80 -0.29
N GLN A 79 -4.84 -9.92 -0.21
CA GLN A 79 -5.79 -10.34 -1.25
C GLN A 79 -6.92 -9.32 -1.40
N ARG A 80 -7.47 -8.83 -0.29
CA ARG A 80 -8.53 -7.80 -0.34
C ARG A 80 -8.04 -6.52 -1.03
N ILE A 81 -6.82 -6.09 -0.73
CA ILE A 81 -6.24 -4.88 -1.32
C ILE A 81 -6.04 -5.07 -2.83
N VAL A 82 -5.44 -6.18 -3.24
CA VAL A 82 -5.20 -6.46 -4.65
C VAL A 82 -6.51 -6.53 -5.42
N ASP A 83 -7.50 -7.22 -4.88
CA ASP A 83 -8.83 -7.34 -5.49
C ASP A 83 -9.53 -5.98 -5.56
N TYR A 84 -9.43 -5.17 -4.51
CA TYR A 84 -10.02 -3.84 -4.46
C TYR A 84 -9.45 -2.93 -5.55
N VAL A 85 -8.12 -2.89 -5.69
CA VAL A 85 -7.47 -2.08 -6.73
C VAL A 85 -7.85 -2.57 -8.12
N GLN A 86 -7.90 -3.89 -8.31
CA GLN A 86 -8.27 -4.47 -9.60
C GLN A 86 -9.70 -4.12 -10.00
N ALA A 87 -10.62 -4.07 -9.04
CA ALA A 87 -12.02 -3.77 -9.29
C ALA A 87 -12.32 -2.27 -9.34
N ASN A 88 -11.47 -1.43 -8.75
CA ASN A 88 -11.71 0.01 -8.59
C ASN A 88 -10.49 0.85 -8.98
N PRO A 89 -10.03 0.77 -10.24
CA PRO A 89 -8.78 1.46 -10.63
C PRO A 89 -8.89 2.99 -10.62
N MET A 90 -10.11 3.53 -10.59
CA MET A 90 -10.35 4.97 -10.59
C MET A 90 -11.27 5.41 -9.46
N ALA A 91 -11.20 4.74 -8.32
CA ALA A 91 -12.11 4.99 -7.20
C ALA A 91 -11.90 6.36 -6.52
N ASP A 92 -10.71 6.95 -6.66
CA ASP A 92 -10.36 8.20 -6.00
C ASP A 92 -9.70 9.14 -7.00
N GLU A 93 -10.29 10.29 -7.23
CA GLU A 93 -9.76 11.27 -8.20
C GLU A 93 -8.44 11.90 -7.76
N CYS A 94 -8.13 11.91 -6.46
CA CYS A 94 -6.85 12.40 -5.96
C CYS A 94 -5.71 11.44 -6.24
N VAL A 95 -6.00 10.16 -6.38
CA VAL A 95 -5.03 9.13 -6.76
C VAL A 95 -4.90 9.01 -8.27
N GLY A 96 -5.98 9.30 -9.00
CA GLY A 96 -6.07 9.10 -10.43
C GLY A 96 -6.31 7.64 -10.76
N TYR A 97 -5.56 7.12 -11.74
CA TYR A 97 -5.65 5.71 -12.13
C TYR A 97 -4.61 4.91 -11.35
N ILE A 98 -5.06 3.91 -10.60
CA ILE A 98 -4.18 3.04 -9.81
C ILE A 98 -4.23 1.62 -10.35
N GLN A 99 -3.08 0.96 -10.42
CA GLN A 99 -3.02 -0.44 -10.84
C GLN A 99 -1.99 -1.20 -10.01
N ASN A 100 -2.25 -2.49 -9.84
CA ASN A 100 -1.31 -3.40 -9.20
C ASN A 100 -0.08 -3.59 -10.09
N MET A 101 1.12 -3.50 -9.53
CA MET A 101 2.37 -3.77 -10.24
C MET A 101 2.80 -5.21 -10.01
N GLY A 102 1.94 -6.14 -10.36
CA GLY A 102 2.16 -7.56 -10.20
C GLY A 102 1.01 -8.22 -9.44
N ALA A 103 1.19 -9.49 -9.16
CA ALA A 103 0.26 -10.27 -8.36
C ALA A 103 0.68 -10.21 -6.88
N ILE A 104 0.15 -11.09 -6.06
CA ILE A 104 0.54 -11.19 -4.65
C ILE A 104 2.01 -11.63 -4.59
N PRO A 105 2.90 -10.83 -3.97
CA PRO A 105 4.32 -11.15 -3.91
C PRO A 105 4.60 -12.26 -2.90
N ALA A 106 5.78 -12.87 -3.02
CA ALA A 106 6.25 -13.80 -2.00
C ALA A 106 6.50 -13.06 -0.69
N PRO A 107 6.04 -13.59 0.44
CA PRO A 107 6.26 -12.95 1.73
C PRO A 107 7.69 -13.14 2.23
N VAL A 108 8.10 -12.21 3.10
CA VAL A 108 9.36 -12.29 3.82
C VAL A 108 9.02 -12.45 5.30
N LEU A 109 9.75 -13.33 5.98
CA LEU A 109 9.57 -13.55 7.41
C LEU A 109 10.65 -12.75 8.16
N THR A 110 10.23 -11.97 9.15
CA THR A 110 11.16 -11.23 9.99
C THR A 110 11.71 -12.13 11.10
N GLU A 111 12.79 -11.69 11.75
CA GLU A 111 13.39 -12.44 12.88
C GLU A 111 12.41 -12.62 14.04
N GLU A 112 11.48 -11.68 14.20
CA GLU A 112 10.47 -11.72 15.26
C GLU A 112 9.29 -12.64 14.96
N GLY A 113 9.25 -13.22 13.76
CA GLY A 113 8.16 -14.10 13.35
C GLY A 113 7.00 -13.38 12.68
N ARG A 114 7.20 -12.15 12.25
CA ARG A 114 6.20 -11.41 11.46
C ARG A 114 6.36 -11.75 9.98
N ILE A 115 5.25 -11.79 9.27
CA ILE A 115 5.23 -11.95 7.82
C ILE A 115 5.07 -10.57 7.19
N VAL A 116 5.82 -10.29 6.12
CA VAL A 116 5.75 -9.02 5.40
C VAL A 116 5.46 -9.28 3.94
N PHE A 117 4.40 -8.65 3.43
CA PHE A 117 4.11 -8.60 2.00
C PHE A 117 4.34 -7.18 1.52
N ARG A 118 5.17 -7.03 0.50
CA ARG A 118 5.44 -5.71 -0.10
C ARG A 118 4.65 -5.57 -1.38
N LEU A 119 3.57 -4.80 -1.32
CA LEU A 119 2.76 -4.50 -2.49
C LEU A 119 3.28 -3.24 -3.17
N GLN A 120 3.18 -3.20 -4.49
CA GLN A 120 3.58 -2.05 -5.27
C GLN A 120 2.45 -1.65 -6.21
N PHE A 121 2.19 -0.35 -6.28
CA PHE A 121 1.14 0.22 -7.11
C PHE A 121 1.71 1.32 -7.99
N ALA A 122 1.19 1.42 -9.21
CA ALA A 122 1.46 2.55 -10.09
C ALA A 122 0.21 3.43 -10.13
N CYS A 123 0.38 4.71 -9.83
CA CYS A 123 -0.70 5.69 -9.85
C CYS A 123 -0.42 6.69 -10.97
N THR A 124 -1.29 6.75 -11.97
CA THR A 124 -1.16 7.72 -13.06
C THR A 124 -2.04 8.92 -12.75
N TYR A 125 -1.41 10.08 -12.58
CA TYR A 125 -2.08 11.30 -12.17
C TYR A 125 -1.57 12.49 -12.97
N GLY A 126 -2.51 13.33 -13.47
CA GLY A 126 -2.20 14.56 -14.18
C GLY A 126 -3.04 15.72 -13.63
N GLU A 127 -2.45 16.90 -13.63
CA GLU A 127 -3.16 18.13 -13.26
C GLU A 127 -3.79 18.81 -14.47
#